data_9e9bbd2736b59c06172895fd4d12e65f
#
_entry.id   9e9bbd2736b59c06172895fd4d12e65f
#
_cell.length_a   1.000
_cell.length_b   1.000
_cell.length_c   1.000
_cell.angle_alpha   90.00
_cell.angle_beta   90.00
_cell.angle_gamma   90.00
#
_symmetry.space_group_name_H-M   'P 1'
#
loop_
_entity.id
_entity.type
_entity.pdbx_description
1 polymer ?
#
loop_
_entity_poly.entity_id
_entity_poly.type
_entity_poly.pdbx_seq_one_letter_code
_entity_poly.pdbx_strand_id
1 'polypeptide(L)'
;LPLLSKEERNPLHTTTYGVGELIRDAIRKGYRHFIVGIGGSATNDGGVGMLSALGFEFLDKSGQPVRNGAAGLADLAEIRSGHVLPVLKECTFRVACDVENSLCGELGCSSVFGPQKGADKKSIRQMDQWLFSYAQLTKEHFLQADENCPGAGAAGGLGFAFQSYLGARLEPGIRIVLEETGLEREMADADFVLTGEGRMDEQTAMGKAPVGVAKLAKKHGCTVIAFAGALQEGFTVCHEIGIDAAFCIQKRAVSLEEAMDRDAAMQNLTDTCKEAFRLVKAVVGVPQ
;
A
#
# COMPACT_ATOMS: atom_id res chain seq x y z
N LEU A 1 -7.27 -8.54 5.98
CA LEU A 1 -8.30 -9.24 5.20
C LEU A 1 -7.98 -10.71 4.94
N PRO A 2 -6.73 -11.11 4.58
CA PRO A 2 -6.39 -12.53 4.34
C PRO A 2 -6.55 -13.45 5.56
N LEU A 3 -6.52 -12.91 6.76
CA LEU A 3 -6.64 -13.68 8.01
C LEU A 3 -8.10 -13.95 8.42
N LEU A 4 -9.07 -13.34 7.72
CA LEU A 4 -10.49 -13.49 8.01
C LEU A 4 -11.16 -14.38 6.96
N SER A 5 -11.97 -15.33 7.40
CA SER A 5 -12.90 -16.04 6.52
C SER A 5 -13.90 -15.05 5.92
N LYS A 6 -14.59 -15.44 4.84
CA LYS A 6 -15.58 -14.55 4.21
C LYS A 6 -16.72 -14.19 5.16
N GLU A 7 -17.10 -15.11 6.02
CA GLU A 7 -18.20 -15.02 7.00
C GLU A 7 -17.87 -14.08 8.16
N GLU A 8 -16.57 -13.96 8.49
CA GLU A 8 -16.08 -13.07 9.55
C GLU A 8 -15.89 -11.62 9.10
N ARG A 9 -15.91 -11.36 7.80
CA ARG A 9 -15.69 -10.01 7.25
C ARG A 9 -16.89 -9.12 7.51
N ASN A 10 -16.69 -8.09 8.34
CA ASN A 10 -17.70 -7.07 8.58
C ASN A 10 -17.06 -5.72 8.89
N PRO A 11 -16.97 -4.81 7.91
CA PRO A 11 -16.30 -3.53 8.08
C PRO A 11 -17.02 -2.57 9.03
N LEU A 12 -18.27 -2.86 9.39
CA LEU A 12 -19.00 -2.08 10.40
C LEU A 12 -18.40 -2.22 11.81
N HIS A 13 -17.73 -3.35 12.09
CA HIS A 13 -17.22 -3.68 13.43
C HIS A 13 -15.70 -3.83 13.52
N THR A 14 -15.03 -3.99 12.37
CA THR A 14 -13.56 -4.05 12.37
C THR A 14 -12.96 -2.68 12.66
N THR A 15 -11.86 -2.63 13.41
CA THR A 15 -11.26 -1.38 13.86
C THR A 15 -9.77 -1.32 13.59
N THR A 16 -9.26 -0.12 13.35
CA THR A 16 -7.83 0.19 13.23
C THR A 16 -7.13 0.40 14.59
N TYR A 17 -7.82 0.18 15.71
CA TYR A 17 -7.29 0.44 17.06
C TYR A 17 -5.92 -0.22 17.31
N GLY A 18 -5.75 -1.48 16.89
CA GLY A 18 -4.50 -2.21 17.01
C GLY A 18 -3.32 -1.56 16.27
N VAL A 19 -3.58 -0.85 15.17
CA VAL A 19 -2.52 -0.06 14.48
C VAL A 19 -2.00 1.04 15.41
N GLY A 20 -2.90 1.75 16.09
CA GLY A 20 -2.51 2.77 17.04
C GLY A 20 -1.77 2.21 18.27
N GLU A 21 -2.14 1.01 18.74
CA GLU A 21 -1.42 0.32 19.81
C GLU A 21 0.00 -0.03 19.42
N LEU A 22 0.21 -0.52 18.18
CA LEU A 22 1.56 -0.80 17.65
C LEU A 22 2.42 0.46 17.58
N ILE A 23 1.86 1.57 17.08
CA ILE A 23 2.54 2.87 17.02
C ILE A 23 2.88 3.33 18.43
N ARG A 24 1.94 3.26 19.37
CA ARG A 24 2.14 3.64 20.77
C ARG A 24 3.23 2.82 21.45
N ASP A 25 3.28 1.52 21.21
CA ASP A 25 4.33 0.64 21.73
C ASP A 25 5.71 1.00 21.16
N ALA A 26 5.79 1.24 19.87
CA ALA A 26 7.03 1.68 19.22
C ALA A 26 7.51 3.03 19.76
N ILE A 27 6.60 3.99 19.96
CA ILE A 27 6.92 5.28 20.58
C ILE A 27 7.49 5.11 22.00
N ARG A 28 6.90 4.23 22.81
CA ARG A 28 7.40 3.91 24.16
C ARG A 28 8.80 3.30 24.14
N LYS A 29 9.14 2.58 23.08
CA LYS A 29 10.49 2.02 22.83
C LYS A 29 11.49 3.04 22.26
N GLY A 30 11.08 4.28 22.06
CA GLY A 30 11.94 5.37 21.59
C GLY A 30 11.94 5.63 20.09
N TYR A 31 11.18 4.88 19.30
CA TYR A 31 11.08 5.11 17.86
C TYR A 31 10.27 6.38 17.53
N ARG A 32 10.70 7.11 16.46
CA ARG A 32 10.09 8.37 16.03
C ARG A 32 9.85 8.42 14.53
N HIS A 33 10.50 7.57 13.76
CA HIS A 33 10.36 7.50 12.31
C HIS A 33 9.64 6.21 11.94
N PHE A 34 8.51 6.33 11.25
CA PHE A 34 7.62 5.22 10.95
C PHE A 34 7.44 5.05 9.46
N ILE A 35 7.64 3.83 9.00
CA ILE A 35 7.18 3.37 7.68
C ILE A 35 6.01 2.42 7.93
N VAL A 36 4.86 2.74 7.38
CA VAL A 36 3.62 2.01 7.64
C VAL A 36 3.05 1.45 6.36
N GLY A 37 3.02 0.13 6.24
CA GLY A 37 2.27 -0.55 5.17
C GLY A 37 0.81 -0.74 5.59
N ILE A 38 -0.13 -0.27 4.77
CA ILE A 38 -1.57 -0.31 5.07
C ILE A 38 -2.37 -1.27 4.18
N GLY A 39 -1.68 -2.10 3.40
CA GLY A 39 -2.31 -3.08 2.51
C GLY A 39 -3.05 -4.20 3.26
N GLY A 40 -4.02 -4.83 2.58
CA GLY A 40 -4.76 -5.99 3.10
C GLY A 40 -5.73 -5.68 4.23
N SER A 41 -6.18 -4.43 4.40
CA SER A 41 -7.09 -4.00 5.47
C SER A 41 -8.48 -4.62 5.38
N ALA A 42 -9.09 -4.90 6.54
CA ALA A 42 -10.49 -5.34 6.67
C ALA A 42 -11.40 -4.26 7.28
N THR A 43 -10.85 -3.06 7.54
CA THR A 43 -11.49 -1.96 8.25
C THR A 43 -12.04 -0.89 7.32
N ASN A 44 -13.02 -0.12 7.81
CA ASN A 44 -13.58 1.04 7.10
C ASN A 44 -13.97 2.15 8.11
N ASP A 45 -13.19 2.26 9.19
CA ASP A 45 -13.46 3.14 10.32
C ASP A 45 -12.80 4.54 10.21
N GLY A 46 -12.32 4.92 9.01
CA GLY A 46 -11.68 6.22 8.80
C GLY A 46 -10.38 6.40 9.59
N GLY A 47 -9.82 5.33 10.17
CA GLY A 47 -8.64 5.41 11.05
C GLY A 47 -8.96 5.88 12.48
N VAL A 48 -10.23 6.05 12.82
CA VAL A 48 -10.66 6.53 14.15
C VAL A 48 -10.16 5.62 15.27
N GLY A 49 -10.16 4.30 15.07
CA GLY A 49 -9.61 3.37 16.05
C GLY A 49 -8.13 3.64 16.34
N MET A 50 -7.30 3.79 15.30
CA MET A 50 -5.88 4.12 15.43
C MET A 50 -5.68 5.43 16.21
N LEU A 51 -6.40 6.47 15.82
CA LEU A 51 -6.31 7.78 16.45
C LEU A 51 -6.74 7.74 17.92
N SER A 52 -7.80 6.96 18.24
CA SER A 52 -8.25 6.77 19.63
C SER A 52 -7.16 6.14 20.49
N ALA A 53 -6.46 5.12 19.99
CA ALA A 53 -5.34 4.51 20.71
C ALA A 53 -4.16 5.47 20.91
N LEU A 54 -4.03 6.52 20.09
CA LEU A 54 -3.02 7.56 20.19
C LEU A 54 -3.47 8.75 21.06
N GLY A 55 -4.71 8.72 21.59
CA GLY A 55 -5.22 9.71 22.55
C GLY A 55 -6.13 10.78 21.96
N PHE A 56 -6.54 10.66 20.69
CA PHE A 56 -7.66 11.45 20.17
C PHE A 56 -8.97 10.91 20.72
N GLU A 57 -9.93 11.80 20.99
CA GLU A 57 -11.26 11.42 21.48
C GLU A 57 -12.30 11.70 20.39
N PHE A 58 -13.10 10.70 20.09
CA PHE A 58 -14.21 10.75 19.14
C PHE A 58 -15.49 10.49 19.93
N LEU A 59 -16.32 11.51 20.07
CA LEU A 59 -17.43 11.53 21.01
C LEU A 59 -18.77 11.66 20.29
N ASP A 60 -19.79 11.05 20.87
CA ASP A 60 -21.17 11.22 20.46
C ASP A 60 -21.78 12.53 21.06
N LYS A 61 -23.03 12.82 20.74
CA LYS A 61 -23.77 13.99 21.24
C LYS A 61 -23.92 14.03 22.76
N SER A 62 -23.74 12.90 23.45
CA SER A 62 -23.79 12.83 24.92
C SER A 62 -22.40 12.96 25.56
N GLY A 63 -21.35 13.16 24.76
CA GLY A 63 -19.96 13.23 25.20
C GLY A 63 -19.34 11.89 25.55
N GLN A 64 -19.95 10.76 25.12
CA GLN A 64 -19.39 9.43 25.32
C GLN A 64 -18.57 9.01 24.09
N PRO A 65 -17.51 8.20 24.29
CA PRO A 65 -16.74 7.67 23.17
C PRO A 65 -17.61 6.86 22.20
N VAL A 66 -17.47 7.12 20.91
CA VAL A 66 -18.13 6.31 19.88
C VAL A 66 -17.61 4.87 19.91
N ARG A 67 -18.45 3.92 19.52
CA ARG A 67 -18.04 2.50 19.44
C ARG A 67 -17.00 2.29 18.32
N ASN A 68 -16.26 1.21 18.44
CA ASN A 68 -15.28 0.82 17.43
C ASN A 68 -15.93 0.44 16.07
N GLY A 69 -15.15 0.60 14.99
CA GLY A 69 -15.54 0.27 13.63
C GLY A 69 -16.33 1.35 12.93
N ALA A 70 -16.63 1.15 11.64
CA ALA A 70 -17.34 2.15 10.84
C ALA A 70 -18.70 2.54 11.41
N ALA A 71 -19.38 1.61 12.12
CA ALA A 71 -20.66 1.88 12.75
C ALA A 71 -20.59 2.95 13.84
N GLY A 72 -19.44 3.16 14.47
CA GLY A 72 -19.25 4.22 15.45
C GLY A 72 -19.29 5.62 14.84
N LEU A 73 -18.90 5.76 13.57
CA LEU A 73 -18.94 7.05 12.87
C LEU A 73 -20.38 7.59 12.69
N ALA A 74 -21.39 6.72 12.77
CA ALA A 74 -22.78 7.15 12.69
C ALA A 74 -23.18 8.11 13.82
N ASP A 75 -22.59 7.94 14.98
CA ASP A 75 -22.93 8.68 16.20
C ASP A 75 -21.92 9.83 16.48
N LEU A 76 -20.86 9.95 15.67
CA LEU A 76 -19.79 10.93 15.87
C LEU A 76 -20.32 12.36 15.80
N ALA A 77 -20.07 13.15 16.86
CA ALA A 77 -20.49 14.54 16.97
C ALA A 77 -19.37 15.51 17.36
N GLU A 78 -18.30 15.04 18.00
CA GLU A 78 -17.21 15.88 18.46
C GLU A 78 -15.87 15.16 18.38
N ILE A 79 -14.81 15.90 18.03
CA ILE A 79 -13.42 15.43 18.02
C ILE A 79 -12.63 16.28 19.02
N ARG A 80 -11.88 15.63 19.92
CA ARG A 80 -10.99 16.29 20.86
C ARG A 80 -9.58 15.75 20.76
N SER A 81 -8.58 16.62 21.00
CA SER A 81 -7.16 16.29 20.96
C SER A 81 -6.43 16.54 22.30
N GLY A 82 -7.17 16.74 23.38
CA GLY A 82 -6.59 17.10 24.69
C GLY A 82 -5.72 16.01 25.32
N HIS A 83 -5.93 14.76 25.00
CA HIS A 83 -5.20 13.60 25.55
C HIS A 83 -4.23 12.94 24.53
N VAL A 84 -4.01 13.58 23.41
CA VAL A 84 -3.07 13.11 22.38
C VAL A 84 -1.66 13.05 22.95
N LEU A 85 -0.95 11.96 22.67
CA LEU A 85 0.42 11.77 23.10
C LEU A 85 1.30 12.94 22.61
N PRO A 86 1.88 13.77 23.48
CA PRO A 86 2.64 14.96 23.05
C PRO A 86 3.80 14.65 22.13
N VAL A 87 4.39 13.46 22.32
CA VAL A 87 5.53 12.96 21.55
C VAL A 87 5.20 12.66 20.08
N LEU A 88 3.92 12.60 19.70
CA LEU A 88 3.53 12.44 18.27
C LEU A 88 4.01 13.62 17.41
N LYS A 89 4.22 14.80 17.98
CA LYS A 89 4.79 15.97 17.28
C LYS A 89 6.24 15.76 16.84
N GLU A 90 6.94 14.83 17.47
CA GLU A 90 8.32 14.47 17.15
C GLU A 90 8.39 13.31 16.14
N CYS A 91 7.24 12.70 15.84
CA CYS A 91 7.17 11.54 14.97
C CYS A 91 6.98 11.93 13.51
N THR A 92 7.59 11.15 12.62
CA THR A 92 7.35 11.24 11.18
C THR A 92 6.77 9.93 10.66
N PHE A 93 5.83 10.04 9.72
CA PHE A 93 5.14 8.90 9.15
C PHE A 93 5.25 8.92 7.63
N ARG A 94 5.76 7.84 7.07
CA ARG A 94 5.71 7.52 5.64
C ARG A 94 4.78 6.32 5.47
N VAL A 95 3.73 6.47 4.69
CA VAL A 95 2.70 5.44 4.52
C VAL A 95 2.78 4.89 3.11
N ALA A 96 3.08 3.60 2.99
CA ALA A 96 3.07 2.90 1.72
C ALA A 96 1.62 2.76 1.22
N CYS A 97 1.30 3.50 0.18
CA CYS A 97 -0.04 3.59 -0.41
C CYS A 97 0.05 3.54 -1.93
N ASP A 98 -0.42 2.43 -2.50
CA ASP A 98 -0.37 2.18 -3.96
C ASP A 98 -1.75 2.41 -4.62
N VAL A 99 -2.69 3.06 -3.91
CA VAL A 99 -4.02 3.43 -4.43
C VAL A 99 -4.25 4.93 -4.30
N GLU A 100 -5.00 5.50 -5.25
CA GLU A 100 -5.27 6.94 -5.32
C GLU A 100 -6.71 7.31 -4.92
N ASN A 101 -7.48 6.32 -4.46
CA ASN A 101 -8.88 6.51 -4.12
C ASN A 101 -9.07 7.59 -3.04
N SER A 102 -10.05 8.46 -3.27
CA SER A 102 -10.55 9.41 -2.27
C SER A 102 -11.20 8.70 -1.07
N LEU A 103 -11.43 9.43 0.00
CA LEU A 103 -12.10 8.89 1.18
C LEU A 103 -13.54 8.49 0.87
N CYS A 104 -14.30 9.34 0.18
CA CYS A 104 -15.73 9.22 -0.05
C CYS A 104 -16.09 9.32 -1.54
N GLY A 105 -17.35 8.99 -1.86
CA GLY A 105 -17.93 9.09 -3.19
C GLY A 105 -17.88 7.79 -4.00
N GLU A 106 -18.15 7.88 -5.30
CA GLU A 106 -18.19 6.71 -6.18
C GLU A 106 -16.86 5.96 -6.26
N LEU A 107 -15.75 6.69 -6.24
CA LEU A 107 -14.39 6.15 -6.20
C LEU A 107 -13.83 6.08 -4.78
N GLY A 108 -14.64 6.33 -3.76
CA GLY A 108 -14.27 6.31 -2.35
C GLY A 108 -14.05 4.91 -1.80
N CYS A 109 -13.44 4.86 -0.64
CA CYS A 109 -13.01 3.57 -0.03
C CYS A 109 -14.17 2.61 0.25
N SER A 110 -15.33 3.12 0.68
CA SER A 110 -16.49 2.27 0.95
C SER A 110 -17.05 1.66 -0.32
N SER A 111 -17.14 2.45 -1.40
CA SER A 111 -17.67 2.02 -2.70
C SER A 111 -16.77 0.99 -3.37
N VAL A 112 -15.47 1.26 -3.42
CA VAL A 112 -14.50 0.43 -4.15
C VAL A 112 -14.08 -0.80 -3.35
N PHE A 113 -13.75 -0.64 -2.07
CA PHE A 113 -13.16 -1.71 -1.26
C PHE A 113 -14.13 -2.36 -0.26
N GLY A 114 -15.30 -1.76 -0.05
CA GLY A 114 -16.32 -2.29 0.87
C GLY A 114 -16.79 -3.71 0.54
N PRO A 115 -17.10 -4.03 -0.75
CA PRO A 115 -17.58 -5.35 -1.11
C PRO A 115 -16.64 -6.49 -0.71
N GLN A 116 -15.35 -6.37 -0.95
CA GLN A 116 -14.36 -7.39 -0.56
C GLN A 116 -14.21 -7.55 0.97
N LYS A 117 -14.59 -6.51 1.73
CA LYS A 117 -14.60 -6.48 3.20
C LYS A 117 -15.91 -7.01 3.80
N GLY A 118 -16.86 -7.45 2.97
CA GLY A 118 -18.13 -8.00 3.42
C GLY A 118 -19.29 -7.01 3.51
N ALA A 119 -19.12 -5.79 2.98
CA ALA A 119 -20.20 -4.80 2.97
C ALA A 119 -21.22 -5.06 1.87
N ASP A 120 -22.50 -4.94 2.19
CA ASP A 120 -23.59 -4.91 1.22
C ASP A 120 -23.84 -3.48 0.70
N LYS A 121 -24.68 -3.35 -0.32
CA LYS A 121 -25.00 -2.04 -0.93
C LYS A 121 -25.56 -1.01 0.04
N LYS A 122 -26.24 -1.45 1.11
CA LYS A 122 -26.83 -0.55 2.11
C LYS A 122 -25.73 -0.03 3.04
N SER A 123 -24.92 -0.92 3.59
CA SER A 123 -23.81 -0.55 4.47
C SER A 123 -22.75 0.28 3.75
N ILE A 124 -22.49 0.02 2.46
CA ILE A 124 -21.58 0.86 1.65
C ILE A 124 -22.05 2.32 1.64
N ARG A 125 -23.32 2.57 1.32
CA ARG A 125 -23.86 3.94 1.29
C ARG A 125 -23.82 4.61 2.67
N GLN A 126 -24.13 3.86 3.72
CA GLN A 126 -24.11 4.38 5.08
C GLN A 126 -22.68 4.74 5.52
N MET A 127 -21.72 3.84 5.31
CA MET A 127 -20.32 4.09 5.64
C MET A 127 -19.75 5.28 4.85
N ASP A 128 -20.08 5.42 3.58
CA ASP A 128 -19.66 6.55 2.76
C ASP A 128 -20.18 7.88 3.33
N GLN A 129 -21.46 7.94 3.70
CA GLN A 129 -22.07 9.12 4.33
C GLN A 129 -21.41 9.44 5.69
N TRP A 130 -21.13 8.45 6.50
CA TRP A 130 -20.51 8.64 7.80
C TRP A 130 -19.05 9.12 7.67
N LEU A 131 -18.30 8.57 6.74
CA LEU A 131 -16.94 9.04 6.44
C LEU A 131 -16.94 10.46 5.89
N PHE A 132 -17.92 10.82 5.06
CA PHE A 132 -18.07 12.20 4.62
C PHE A 132 -18.31 13.15 5.81
N SER A 133 -19.25 12.83 6.69
CA SER A 133 -19.53 13.62 7.89
C SER A 133 -18.31 13.74 8.81
N TYR A 134 -17.58 12.62 9.00
CA TYR A 134 -16.32 12.60 9.73
C TYR A 134 -15.27 13.51 9.10
N ALA A 135 -15.11 13.50 7.78
CA ALA A 135 -14.17 14.38 7.09
C ALA A 135 -14.52 15.86 7.28
N GLN A 136 -15.82 16.23 7.19
CA GLN A 136 -16.25 17.61 7.44
C GLN A 136 -15.92 18.05 8.87
N LEU A 137 -16.22 17.22 9.87
CA LEU A 137 -15.90 17.50 11.26
C LEU A 137 -14.37 17.58 11.48
N THR A 138 -13.60 16.76 10.80
CA THR A 138 -12.13 16.81 10.87
C THR A 138 -11.59 18.15 10.35
N LYS A 139 -12.14 18.67 9.26
CA LYS A 139 -11.72 19.97 8.68
C LYS A 139 -11.91 21.17 9.63
N GLU A 140 -12.85 21.09 10.56
CA GLU A 140 -13.04 22.13 11.56
C GLU A 140 -11.83 22.25 12.51
N HIS A 141 -11.08 21.18 12.70
CA HIS A 141 -9.95 21.09 13.63
C HIS A 141 -8.58 21.02 12.94
N PHE A 142 -8.54 20.50 11.71
CA PHE A 142 -7.31 20.21 10.97
C PHE A 142 -7.39 20.78 9.56
N LEU A 143 -6.80 21.96 9.34
CA LEU A 143 -6.86 22.69 8.05
C LEU A 143 -6.27 21.93 6.88
N GLN A 144 -5.36 20.97 7.14
CA GLN A 144 -4.75 20.10 6.12
C GLN A 144 -5.62 18.91 5.74
N ALA A 145 -6.77 18.71 6.38
CA ALA A 145 -7.64 17.58 6.07
C ALA A 145 -8.28 17.73 4.68
N ASP A 146 -8.04 16.76 3.84
CA ASP A 146 -8.58 16.68 2.48
C ASP A 146 -9.03 15.26 2.17
N GLU A 147 -10.33 15.04 2.09
CA GLU A 147 -10.94 13.75 1.72
C GLU A 147 -10.71 13.37 0.27
N ASN A 148 -10.30 14.33 -0.58
CA ASN A 148 -10.01 14.11 -1.99
C ASN A 148 -8.52 13.87 -2.24
N CYS A 149 -7.68 14.00 -1.24
CA CYS A 149 -6.25 13.69 -1.36
C CYS A 149 -6.07 12.27 -1.91
N PRO A 150 -5.23 12.06 -2.95
CA PRO A 150 -4.92 10.72 -3.45
C PRO A 150 -4.46 9.80 -2.32
N GLY A 151 -5.11 8.63 -2.19
CA GLY A 151 -4.83 7.68 -1.11
C GLY A 151 -5.58 7.93 0.20
N ALA A 152 -6.36 9.00 0.34
CA ALA A 152 -7.15 9.24 1.55
C ALA A 152 -8.08 8.06 1.88
N GLY A 153 -8.64 7.39 0.85
CA GLY A 153 -9.47 6.20 1.01
C GLY A 153 -8.69 4.91 1.29
N ALA A 154 -7.36 4.91 1.18
CA ALA A 154 -6.58 3.70 1.43
C ALA A 154 -6.88 3.09 2.80
N ALA A 155 -6.99 1.77 2.83
CA ALA A 155 -7.28 1.00 4.05
C ALA A 155 -8.54 1.46 4.81
N GLY A 156 -9.60 1.86 4.06
CA GLY A 156 -10.87 2.26 4.67
C GLY A 156 -10.80 3.59 5.40
N GLY A 157 -10.04 4.54 4.86
CA GLY A 157 -9.85 5.87 5.39
C GLY A 157 -8.67 6.01 6.36
N LEU A 158 -7.88 4.96 6.56
CA LEU A 158 -6.67 5.05 7.37
C LEU A 158 -5.66 6.03 6.74
N GLY A 159 -5.58 6.09 5.39
CA GLY A 159 -4.78 7.10 4.68
C GLY A 159 -5.18 8.51 5.05
N PHE A 160 -6.47 8.84 5.07
CA PHE A 160 -6.98 10.13 5.51
C PHE A 160 -6.57 10.46 6.95
N ALA A 161 -6.70 9.49 7.88
CA ALA A 161 -6.30 9.68 9.27
C ALA A 161 -4.80 9.99 9.41
N PHE A 162 -3.96 9.24 8.75
CA PHE A 162 -2.52 9.48 8.77
C PHE A 162 -2.15 10.87 8.22
N GLN A 163 -2.74 11.24 7.09
CA GLN A 163 -2.45 12.52 6.45
C GLN A 163 -3.00 13.70 7.28
N SER A 164 -4.27 13.64 7.70
CA SER A 164 -4.95 14.75 8.34
C SER A 164 -4.48 15.01 9.79
N TYR A 165 -4.26 13.95 10.57
CA TYR A 165 -3.97 14.06 12.00
C TYR A 165 -2.49 13.94 12.33
N LEU A 166 -1.74 13.16 11.56
CA LEU A 166 -0.34 12.84 11.85
C LEU A 166 0.64 13.47 10.85
N GLY A 167 0.14 14.24 9.87
CA GLY A 167 0.97 14.90 8.85
C GLY A 167 1.77 13.92 7.99
N ALA A 168 1.29 12.67 7.84
CA ALA A 168 1.98 11.62 7.12
C ALA A 168 2.05 11.91 5.61
N ARG A 169 3.10 11.39 4.98
CA ARG A 169 3.23 11.34 3.52
C ARG A 169 2.71 10.00 3.02
N LEU A 170 1.71 10.06 2.13
CA LEU A 170 1.24 8.88 1.40
C LEU A 170 2.07 8.77 0.12
N GLU A 171 2.77 7.67 -0.06
CA GLU A 171 3.71 7.49 -1.18
C GLU A 171 3.66 6.04 -1.68
N PRO A 172 3.94 5.81 -2.97
CA PRO A 172 4.08 4.45 -3.49
C PRO A 172 5.08 3.63 -2.67
N GLY A 173 4.69 2.42 -2.28
CA GLY A 173 5.52 1.55 -1.43
C GLY A 173 6.89 1.28 -2.03
N ILE A 174 6.96 1.10 -3.35
CA ILE A 174 8.25 0.90 -4.04
C ILE A 174 9.19 2.10 -3.87
N ARG A 175 8.69 3.33 -3.87
CA ARG A 175 9.53 4.52 -3.67
C ARG A 175 10.20 4.49 -2.29
N ILE A 176 9.42 4.18 -1.26
CA ILE A 176 9.94 4.06 0.11
C ILE A 176 11.04 3.00 0.16
N VAL A 177 10.79 1.82 -0.41
CA VAL A 177 11.77 0.72 -0.41
C VAL A 177 13.06 1.11 -1.12
N LEU A 178 12.97 1.73 -2.30
CA LEU A 178 14.16 2.14 -3.07
C LEU A 178 15.00 3.17 -2.31
N GLU A 179 14.36 4.14 -1.65
CA GLU A 179 15.03 5.15 -0.85
C GLU A 179 15.67 4.55 0.41
N GLU A 180 14.95 3.75 1.18
CA GLU A 180 15.44 3.18 2.44
C GLU A 180 16.52 2.11 2.25
N THR A 181 16.50 1.38 1.13
CA THR A 181 17.56 0.42 0.78
C THR A 181 18.79 1.09 0.19
N GLY A 182 18.69 2.34 -0.22
CA GLY A 182 19.77 3.05 -0.91
C GLY A 182 20.13 2.46 -2.26
N LEU A 183 19.20 1.74 -2.90
CA LEU A 183 19.43 1.00 -4.15
C LEU A 183 19.95 1.90 -5.29
N GLU A 184 19.60 3.18 -5.27
CA GLU A 184 20.10 4.15 -6.26
C GLU A 184 21.62 4.25 -6.29
N ARG A 185 22.29 4.12 -5.15
CA ARG A 185 23.75 4.17 -5.08
C ARG A 185 24.39 2.96 -5.76
N GLU A 186 23.79 1.79 -5.58
CA GLU A 186 24.28 0.56 -6.20
C GLU A 186 24.07 0.56 -7.72
N MET A 187 23.09 1.32 -8.22
CA MET A 187 22.82 1.44 -9.65
C MET A 187 23.83 2.34 -10.38
N ALA A 188 24.53 3.23 -9.67
CA ALA A 188 25.45 4.18 -10.28
C ALA A 188 26.60 3.51 -11.07
N ASP A 189 27.05 2.34 -10.62
CA ASP A 189 28.13 1.57 -11.21
C ASP A 189 27.67 0.25 -11.83
N ALA A 190 26.35 0.06 -12.01
CA ALA A 190 25.77 -1.18 -12.54
C ALA A 190 25.55 -1.08 -14.07
N ASP A 191 25.99 -2.10 -14.80
CA ASP A 191 25.64 -2.27 -16.22
C ASP A 191 24.22 -2.81 -16.41
N PHE A 192 23.81 -3.70 -15.50
CA PHE A 192 22.53 -4.40 -15.55
C PHE A 192 21.80 -4.31 -14.20
N VAL A 193 20.51 -4.08 -14.29
CA VAL A 193 19.60 -4.19 -13.14
C VAL A 193 18.59 -5.30 -13.43
N LEU A 194 18.51 -6.27 -12.52
CA LEU A 194 17.57 -7.37 -12.61
C LEU A 194 16.39 -7.11 -11.68
N THR A 195 15.20 -7.29 -12.21
CA THR A 195 13.96 -7.16 -11.43
C THR A 195 13.01 -8.29 -11.79
N GLY A 196 11.91 -8.41 -11.06
CA GLY A 196 10.91 -9.43 -11.38
C GLY A 196 9.73 -9.44 -10.44
N GLU A 197 8.74 -10.22 -10.84
CA GLU A 197 7.53 -10.49 -10.04
C GLU A 197 6.90 -11.83 -10.45
N GLY A 198 5.90 -12.27 -9.70
CA GLY A 198 5.20 -13.53 -10.02
C GLY A 198 4.47 -13.48 -11.38
N ARG A 199 3.91 -12.34 -11.75
CA ARG A 199 3.15 -12.16 -12.99
C ARG A 199 3.22 -10.71 -13.45
N MET A 200 3.76 -10.49 -14.66
CA MET A 200 3.76 -9.20 -15.32
C MET A 200 2.56 -9.07 -16.26
N ASP A 201 1.85 -7.97 -16.14
CA ASP A 201 0.68 -7.60 -16.93
C ASP A 201 0.64 -6.06 -17.08
N GLU A 202 -0.44 -5.54 -17.66
CA GLU A 202 -0.65 -4.10 -17.80
C GLU A 202 -0.62 -3.34 -16.44
N GLN A 203 -1.08 -3.99 -15.36
CA GLN A 203 -1.05 -3.38 -14.03
C GLN A 203 0.37 -3.21 -13.48
N THR A 204 1.34 -3.98 -13.96
CA THR A 204 2.75 -3.80 -13.60
C THR A 204 3.23 -2.42 -13.98
N ALA A 205 2.78 -1.90 -15.13
CA ALA A 205 3.08 -0.56 -15.62
C ALA A 205 2.53 0.56 -14.72
N MET A 206 1.50 0.28 -13.92
CA MET A 206 0.86 1.24 -13.01
C MET A 206 1.66 1.53 -11.73
N GLY A 207 2.95 1.20 -11.68
CA GLY A 207 3.83 1.59 -10.57
C GLY A 207 4.20 0.47 -9.61
N LYS A 208 4.01 -0.81 -9.99
CA LYS A 208 4.51 -1.95 -9.20
C LYS A 208 6.05 -1.97 -9.13
N ALA A 209 6.59 -2.81 -8.27
CA ALA A 209 8.01 -2.88 -7.97
C ALA A 209 8.93 -2.95 -9.21
N PRO A 210 8.68 -3.80 -10.23
CA PRO A 210 9.57 -3.89 -11.39
C PRO A 210 9.72 -2.58 -12.14
N VAL A 211 8.63 -1.84 -12.30
CA VAL A 211 8.61 -0.55 -12.99
C VAL A 211 9.26 0.56 -12.15
N GLY A 212 9.06 0.55 -10.84
CA GLY A 212 9.75 1.48 -9.95
C GLY A 212 11.26 1.31 -10.00
N VAL A 213 11.75 0.08 -9.96
CA VAL A 213 13.17 -0.27 -10.13
C VAL A 213 13.67 0.17 -11.50
N ALA A 214 12.92 -0.13 -12.58
CA ALA A 214 13.31 0.22 -13.94
C ALA A 214 13.44 1.74 -14.15
N LYS A 215 12.47 2.51 -13.68
CA LYS A 215 12.52 3.98 -13.73
C LYS A 215 13.77 4.56 -13.05
N LEU A 216 14.15 3.97 -11.91
CA LEU A 216 15.34 4.41 -11.20
C LEU A 216 16.61 4.02 -11.97
N ALA A 217 16.70 2.77 -12.41
CA ALA A 217 17.83 2.25 -13.17
C ALA A 217 18.09 3.06 -14.46
N LYS A 218 17.03 3.49 -15.15
CA LYS A 218 17.16 4.31 -16.38
C LYS A 218 17.75 5.68 -16.13
N LYS A 219 17.64 6.25 -14.94
CA LYS A 219 18.35 7.52 -14.62
C LYS A 219 19.88 7.34 -14.63
N HIS A 220 20.35 6.13 -14.37
CA HIS A 220 21.78 5.76 -14.33
C HIS A 220 22.26 5.06 -15.61
N GLY A 221 21.40 4.95 -16.63
CA GLY A 221 21.77 4.36 -17.93
C GLY A 221 21.85 2.82 -17.90
N CYS A 222 21.41 2.16 -16.83
CA CYS A 222 21.47 0.71 -16.70
C CYS A 222 20.55 0.00 -17.70
N THR A 223 20.95 -1.18 -18.15
CA THR A 223 20.08 -2.11 -18.88
C THR A 223 19.22 -2.89 -17.87
N VAL A 224 17.90 -2.87 -18.06
CA VAL A 224 16.95 -3.50 -17.14
C VAL A 224 16.35 -4.77 -17.71
N ILE A 225 16.55 -5.88 -17.02
CA ILE A 225 16.01 -7.19 -17.40
C ILE A 225 15.02 -7.65 -16.32
N ALA A 226 13.80 -7.97 -16.73
CA ALA A 226 12.78 -8.50 -15.84
C ALA A 226 12.60 -10.02 -16.01
N PHE A 227 12.43 -10.73 -14.90
CA PHE A 227 12.08 -12.13 -14.86
C PHE A 227 10.74 -12.32 -14.18
N ALA A 228 9.81 -13.03 -14.81
CA ALA A 228 8.47 -13.23 -14.26
C ALA A 228 8.03 -14.69 -14.33
N GLY A 229 7.22 -15.10 -13.35
CA GLY A 229 6.55 -16.40 -13.38
C GLY A 229 5.60 -16.55 -14.56
N ALA A 230 4.97 -15.45 -14.99
CA ALA A 230 4.15 -15.38 -16.19
C ALA A 230 4.23 -13.99 -16.81
N LEU A 231 4.21 -13.93 -18.13
CA LEU A 231 4.01 -12.71 -18.92
C LEU A 231 2.61 -12.77 -19.53
N GLN A 232 1.73 -11.85 -19.17
CA GLN A 232 0.36 -11.77 -19.70
C GLN A 232 0.20 -10.66 -20.72
N GLU A 233 -0.95 -10.66 -21.39
CA GLU A 233 -1.30 -9.60 -22.34
C GLU A 233 -1.12 -8.21 -21.70
N GLY A 234 -0.61 -7.25 -22.46
CA GLY A 234 -0.35 -5.90 -21.99
C GLY A 234 0.98 -5.68 -21.26
N PHE A 235 1.76 -6.72 -20.90
CA PHE A 235 3.06 -6.54 -20.23
C PHE A 235 4.04 -5.69 -21.05
N THR A 236 3.90 -5.67 -22.38
CA THR A 236 4.79 -4.93 -23.29
C THR A 236 4.83 -3.43 -23.03
N VAL A 237 3.79 -2.86 -22.41
CA VAL A 237 3.79 -1.45 -21.95
C VAL A 237 4.94 -1.17 -20.98
N CYS A 238 5.44 -2.18 -20.26
CA CYS A 238 6.58 -2.04 -19.36
C CYS A 238 7.88 -1.69 -20.08
N HIS A 239 8.01 -2.02 -21.39
CA HIS A 239 9.18 -1.62 -22.19
C HIS A 239 9.24 -0.10 -22.39
N GLU A 240 8.10 0.55 -22.58
CA GLU A 240 8.02 2.02 -22.74
C GLU A 240 8.43 2.75 -21.45
N ILE A 241 8.37 2.04 -20.30
CA ILE A 241 8.64 2.60 -18.98
C ILE A 241 10.08 2.32 -18.51
N GLY A 242 10.82 1.48 -19.25
CA GLY A 242 12.25 1.28 -19.00
C GLY A 242 12.70 -0.15 -18.76
N ILE A 243 11.83 -1.16 -18.90
CA ILE A 243 12.25 -2.57 -18.91
C ILE A 243 12.72 -2.91 -20.34
N ASP A 244 14.02 -3.17 -20.53
CA ASP A 244 14.58 -3.45 -21.85
C ASP A 244 14.23 -4.85 -22.36
N ALA A 245 14.20 -5.84 -21.46
CA ALA A 245 13.82 -7.20 -21.78
C ALA A 245 13.03 -7.85 -20.63
N ALA A 246 12.06 -8.70 -20.96
CA ALA A 246 11.33 -9.48 -19.99
C ALA A 246 11.31 -10.97 -20.40
N PHE A 247 11.55 -11.83 -19.43
CA PHE A 247 11.61 -13.29 -19.63
C PHE A 247 10.62 -14.00 -18.72
N CYS A 248 9.80 -14.89 -19.30
CA CYS A 248 9.03 -15.84 -18.51
C CYS A 248 9.94 -16.98 -18.05
N ILE A 249 9.93 -17.29 -16.75
CA ILE A 249 10.75 -18.38 -16.20
C ILE A 249 10.14 -19.75 -16.40
N GLN A 250 8.84 -19.86 -16.77
CA GLN A 250 8.20 -21.16 -17.02
C GLN A 250 8.65 -21.74 -18.34
N LYS A 251 9.21 -22.95 -18.28
CA LYS A 251 9.74 -23.70 -19.45
C LYS A 251 8.65 -24.43 -20.22
N ARG A 252 7.49 -24.65 -19.60
CA ARG A 252 6.33 -25.37 -20.17
C ARG A 252 5.05 -24.85 -19.52
N ALA A 253 3.91 -25.19 -20.07
CA ALA A 253 2.63 -24.96 -19.43
C ALA A 253 2.50 -25.86 -18.19
N VAL A 254 2.19 -25.26 -17.06
CA VAL A 254 2.05 -25.89 -15.75
C VAL A 254 0.84 -25.32 -15.00
N SER A 255 0.34 -26.04 -14.00
CA SER A 255 -0.66 -25.51 -13.07
C SER A 255 -0.07 -24.36 -12.23
N LEU A 256 -0.93 -23.51 -11.67
CA LEU A 256 -0.48 -22.44 -10.75
C LEU A 256 0.25 -23.02 -9.52
N GLU A 257 -0.24 -24.15 -9.00
CA GLU A 257 0.37 -24.82 -7.85
C GLU A 257 1.79 -25.30 -8.17
N GLU A 258 1.99 -25.93 -9.33
CA GLU A 258 3.31 -26.36 -9.81
C GLU A 258 4.22 -25.15 -10.09
N ALA A 259 3.69 -24.07 -10.66
CA ALA A 259 4.44 -22.84 -10.92
C ALA A 259 4.91 -22.14 -9.65
N MET A 260 4.19 -22.29 -8.54
CA MET A 260 4.51 -21.73 -7.24
C MET A 260 5.36 -22.64 -6.35
N ASP A 261 5.69 -23.86 -6.82
CA ASP A 261 6.66 -24.69 -6.12
C ASP A 261 8.00 -23.97 -6.05
N ARG A 262 8.53 -23.85 -4.84
CA ARG A 262 9.73 -23.05 -4.56
C ARG A 262 10.97 -23.56 -5.29
N ASP A 263 11.18 -24.85 -5.28
CA ASP A 263 12.40 -25.44 -5.82
C ASP A 263 12.37 -25.41 -7.35
N ALA A 264 11.23 -25.71 -7.95
CA ALA A 264 11.00 -25.56 -9.38
C ALA A 264 11.15 -24.12 -9.86
N ALA A 265 10.58 -23.16 -9.13
CA ALA A 265 10.69 -21.74 -9.45
C ALA A 265 12.14 -21.23 -9.37
N MET A 266 12.89 -21.61 -8.33
CA MET A 266 14.32 -21.30 -8.20
C MET A 266 15.15 -21.87 -9.34
N GLN A 267 14.93 -23.13 -9.70
CA GLN A 267 15.66 -23.77 -10.81
C GLN A 267 15.33 -23.10 -12.14
N ASN A 268 14.05 -22.83 -12.40
CA ASN A 268 13.60 -22.17 -13.61
C ASN A 268 14.19 -20.76 -13.73
N LEU A 269 14.15 -19.96 -12.66
CA LEU A 269 14.75 -18.62 -12.62
C LEU A 269 16.26 -18.69 -12.92
N THR A 270 16.97 -19.60 -12.24
CA THR A 270 18.41 -19.80 -12.43
C THR A 270 18.76 -20.11 -13.89
N ASP A 271 18.03 -21.05 -14.50
CA ASP A 271 18.29 -21.46 -15.87
C ASP A 271 17.95 -20.35 -16.87
N THR A 272 16.84 -19.65 -16.67
CA THR A 272 16.44 -18.52 -17.53
C THR A 272 17.44 -17.38 -17.44
N CYS A 273 17.92 -17.04 -16.24
CA CYS A 273 18.97 -16.02 -16.07
C CYS A 273 20.26 -16.45 -16.80
N LYS A 274 20.69 -17.70 -16.66
CA LYS A 274 21.88 -18.20 -17.38
C LYS A 274 21.76 -18.04 -18.90
N GLU A 275 20.61 -18.37 -19.48
CA GLU A 275 20.41 -18.23 -20.92
C GLU A 275 20.37 -16.76 -21.35
N ALA A 276 19.72 -15.89 -20.58
CA ALA A 276 19.71 -14.46 -20.85
C ALA A 276 21.15 -13.87 -20.86
N PHE A 277 21.96 -14.24 -19.86
CA PHE A 277 23.36 -13.75 -19.81
C PHE A 277 24.30 -14.46 -20.78
N ARG A 278 24.00 -15.67 -21.24
CA ARG A 278 24.70 -16.26 -22.40
C ARG A 278 24.51 -15.43 -23.66
N LEU A 279 23.27 -14.96 -23.90
CA LEU A 279 22.99 -14.07 -25.03
C LEU A 279 23.74 -12.74 -24.91
N VAL A 280 23.68 -12.12 -23.72
CA VAL A 280 24.44 -10.87 -23.44
C VAL A 280 25.92 -11.06 -23.72
N LYS A 281 26.53 -12.14 -23.20
CA LYS A 281 27.94 -12.45 -23.40
C LYS A 281 28.29 -12.66 -24.87
N ALA A 282 27.45 -13.33 -25.64
CA ALA A 282 27.65 -13.56 -27.07
C ALA A 282 27.61 -12.24 -27.89
N VAL A 283 26.75 -11.29 -27.48
CA VAL A 283 26.60 -9.99 -28.18
C VAL A 283 27.73 -9.03 -27.82
N VAL A 284 28.12 -8.96 -26.53
CA VAL A 284 29.15 -8.03 -26.05
C VAL A 284 30.58 -8.50 -26.38
N GLY A 285 30.74 -9.77 -26.79
CA GLY A 285 32.06 -10.27 -27.24
C GLY A 285 33.05 -10.47 -26.08
N VAL A 286 32.61 -10.71 -24.87
CA VAL A 286 33.48 -10.99 -23.73
C VAL A 286 34.18 -12.34 -23.96
N PRO A 287 35.53 -12.43 -23.96
CA PRO A 287 36.23 -13.70 -24.10
C PRO A 287 35.85 -14.72 -23.03
N GLN A 288 35.89 -16.00 -23.38
CA GLN A 288 35.58 -17.12 -22.47
C GLN A 288 36.59 -17.22 -21.34
#